data_5633ab0b74441eecee9ae2c1302dc575
#
_entry.id   5633ab0b74441eecee9ae2c1302dc575
#
_cell.length_a   1.000
_cell.length_b   1.000
_cell.length_c   1.000
_cell.angle_alpha   90.00
_cell.angle_beta   90.00
_cell.angle_gamma   90.00
#
_symmetry.space_group_name_H-M   'P 1'
#
loop_
_entity.id
_entity.type
_entity.pdbx_description
1 polymer ?
#
loop_
_entity_poly.entity_id
_entity_poly.type
_entity_poly.pdbx_seq_one_letter_code
_entity_poly.pdbx_strand_id
1 'polypeptide(L)'
;NSTARPVVMRGKPAYPGAMSRHDANHHDDSPTTPRAVDDHAGEPAARIEVPELIAELARDARRVEFFTGAGMSAESGLATFRDAQTGLWSKVDPQAMANFDAWRRDPGKIWPWYLWRMNLARKAAPNAGHRAIAAWCDALDHGAGWGHVTTQNIDDLHERGGVDGESIAHLHGSLFAFRCDHCGAAQVEPELPDEPIEHLMPPFCEGCATGFVRPGVVWFGESLPPKEWAEAETYANHCDLMVVVGTSGVVFPAAGLPLATVQMGKPVIEISPDDTDFSPHATYSWRTTAAVGLPALARAAGVDITDV
;
A
#
# COMPACT_ATOMS: atom_id res chain seq x y z
N ASN A 1 6.72 29.92 -19.47
CA ASN A 1 6.65 28.53 -20.00
C ASN A 1 7.58 27.65 -19.20
N SER A 2 7.08 27.17 -18.06
CA SER A 2 7.77 26.15 -17.25
C SER A 2 7.27 24.78 -17.71
N THR A 3 8.06 24.11 -18.52
CA THR A 3 7.82 22.71 -18.87
C THR A 3 8.27 21.86 -17.66
N ALA A 4 7.32 21.41 -16.86
CA ALA A 4 7.57 20.42 -15.83
C ALA A 4 8.11 19.14 -16.49
N ARG A 5 9.30 18.70 -16.08
CA ARG A 5 9.88 17.42 -16.56
C ARG A 5 9.11 16.27 -15.91
N PRO A 6 8.80 15.21 -16.63
CA PRO A 6 8.16 14.04 -16.04
C PRO A 6 9.04 13.45 -14.93
N VAL A 7 8.43 13.17 -13.78
CA VAL A 7 9.06 12.52 -12.64
C VAL A 7 8.94 11.01 -12.85
N VAL A 8 10.07 10.32 -12.90
CA VAL A 8 10.16 8.87 -13.19
C VAL A 8 10.55 8.11 -11.94
N MET A 9 9.86 7.02 -11.63
CA MET A 9 10.22 6.12 -10.53
C MET A 9 11.61 5.47 -10.75
N ARG A 10 12.47 5.55 -9.73
CA ARG A 10 13.76 4.86 -9.70
C ARG A 10 13.86 3.98 -8.46
N GLY A 11 14.27 2.72 -8.65
CA GLY A 11 14.66 1.83 -7.57
C GLY A 11 16.18 1.82 -7.38
N LYS A 12 16.68 1.58 -6.17
CA LYS A 12 18.12 1.36 -5.92
C LYS A 12 18.55 0.01 -6.52
N PRO A 13 19.80 -0.13 -7.00
CA PRO A 13 20.34 -1.41 -7.44
C PRO A 13 20.48 -2.39 -6.24
N ALA A 14 20.22 -3.67 -6.49
CA ALA A 14 20.30 -4.75 -5.52
C ALA A 14 21.74 -4.95 -5.02
N TYR A 15 21.91 -5.21 -3.70
CA TYR A 15 23.17 -5.65 -3.10
C TYR A 15 23.34 -7.16 -3.25
N PRO A 16 24.57 -7.68 -3.46
CA PRO A 16 24.82 -9.11 -3.57
C PRO A 16 24.78 -9.81 -2.21
N GLY A 17 24.04 -10.93 -2.17
CA GLY A 17 23.86 -11.74 -0.98
C GLY A 17 25.11 -12.53 -0.56
N ALA A 18 25.28 -12.70 0.75
CA ALA A 18 26.28 -13.57 1.36
C ALA A 18 25.75 -15.00 1.46
N MET A 19 26.54 -15.96 0.97
CA MET A 19 26.33 -17.40 1.11
C MET A 19 26.53 -17.86 2.55
N SER A 20 25.64 -18.68 3.08
CA SER A 20 25.92 -19.55 4.22
C SER A 20 25.41 -20.98 3.98
N ARG A 21 26.19 -21.93 4.51
CA ARG A 21 26.27 -23.34 4.18
C ARG A 21 25.17 -24.18 4.84
N HIS A 22 24.88 -25.32 4.14
CA HIS A 22 24.10 -26.49 4.57
C HIS A 22 24.48 -27.03 5.95
N ASP A 23 23.45 -27.52 6.68
CA ASP A 23 23.50 -28.77 7.41
C ASP A 23 22.16 -29.47 7.35
N ALA A 24 22.22 -30.75 7.00
CA ALA A 24 21.12 -31.68 6.90
C ALA A 24 20.89 -32.36 8.28
N ASN A 25 19.64 -32.59 8.69
CA ASN A 25 19.31 -33.82 9.43
C ASN A 25 17.79 -34.10 9.57
N HIS A 26 17.49 -35.34 9.16
CA HIS A 26 16.55 -36.35 9.69
C HIS A 26 15.05 -36.09 9.84
N HIS A 27 14.31 -36.87 9.02
CA HIS A 27 12.91 -37.25 9.16
C HIS A 27 12.62 -37.98 10.47
N ASP A 28 11.48 -37.64 11.08
CA ASP A 28 10.72 -38.54 11.96
C ASP A 28 9.23 -38.46 11.57
N ASP A 29 8.74 -39.56 10.99
CA ASP A 29 7.34 -39.78 10.60
C ASP A 29 6.60 -40.40 11.78
N SER A 30 5.69 -39.65 12.41
CA SER A 30 4.63 -40.25 13.26
C SER A 30 3.32 -39.49 13.08
N PRO A 31 2.19 -40.15 12.89
CA PRO A 31 0.91 -39.51 12.62
C PRO A 31 0.28 -38.95 13.89
N THR A 32 0.12 -37.65 13.98
CA THR A 32 -0.61 -36.97 15.05
C THR A 32 -2.08 -36.79 14.68
N THR A 33 -2.92 -37.34 15.53
CA THR A 33 -4.40 -37.22 15.60
C THR A 33 -4.83 -35.75 15.65
N PRO A 34 -5.96 -35.36 15.03
CA PRO A 34 -6.44 -33.98 15.11
C PRO A 34 -6.94 -33.66 16.54
N ARG A 35 -6.32 -32.68 17.15
CA ARG A 35 -6.79 -32.09 18.41
C ARG A 35 -8.02 -31.22 18.12
N ALA A 36 -9.02 -31.37 18.99
CA ALA A 36 -10.23 -30.56 19.03
C ALA A 36 -9.89 -29.05 19.08
N VAL A 37 -10.65 -28.27 18.33
CA VAL A 37 -10.61 -26.81 18.32
C VAL A 37 -11.24 -26.35 19.64
N ASP A 38 -10.42 -25.87 20.57
CA ASP A 38 -10.89 -25.20 21.77
C ASP A 38 -11.42 -23.81 21.38
N ASP A 39 -12.70 -23.59 21.66
CA ASP A 39 -13.36 -22.29 21.64
C ASP A 39 -12.72 -21.39 22.73
N HIS A 40 -11.66 -20.70 22.38
CA HIS A 40 -11.19 -19.57 23.20
C HIS A 40 -12.02 -18.33 22.81
N ALA A 41 -13.04 -18.06 23.65
CA ALA A 41 -13.67 -16.74 23.73
C ALA A 41 -12.54 -15.71 23.92
N GLY A 42 -12.44 -14.75 22.96
CA GLY A 42 -11.32 -13.82 22.86
C GLY A 42 -11.05 -13.06 24.14
N GLU A 43 -9.85 -13.17 24.66
CA GLU A 43 -9.29 -12.19 25.57
C GLU A 43 -9.28 -10.82 24.85
N PRO A 44 -9.68 -9.73 25.57
CA PRO A 44 -9.61 -8.40 24.97
C PRO A 44 -8.16 -8.14 24.56
N ALA A 45 -7.93 -7.85 23.27
CA ALA A 45 -6.61 -7.54 22.73
C ALA A 45 -5.91 -6.55 23.69
N ALA A 46 -4.70 -6.89 24.16
CA ALA A 46 -3.93 -6.05 25.06
C ALA A 46 -3.86 -4.64 24.45
N ARG A 47 -4.37 -3.64 25.15
CA ARG A 47 -4.33 -2.24 24.69
C ARG A 47 -2.88 -1.82 24.60
N ILE A 48 -2.37 -1.62 23.38
CA ILE A 48 -1.05 -1.07 23.18
C ILE A 48 -1.02 0.36 23.74
N GLU A 49 0.00 0.68 24.51
CA GLU A 49 0.21 2.03 25.02
C GLU A 49 0.73 2.94 23.90
N VAL A 50 0.05 4.06 23.69
CA VAL A 50 0.46 5.09 22.72
C VAL A 50 1.46 6.01 23.42
N PRO A 51 2.69 6.18 22.90
CA PRO A 51 3.65 7.12 23.47
C PRO A 51 3.08 8.53 23.53
N GLU A 52 3.24 9.21 24.69
CA GLU A 52 2.57 10.50 24.97
C GLU A 52 2.86 11.56 23.90
N LEU A 53 4.12 11.62 23.42
CA LEU A 53 4.49 12.57 22.38
C LEU A 53 3.61 12.43 21.12
N ILE A 54 3.38 11.22 20.64
CA ILE A 54 2.57 11.03 19.41
C ILE A 54 1.07 11.15 19.69
N ALA A 55 0.65 10.84 20.93
CA ALA A 55 -0.71 11.08 21.38
C ALA A 55 -1.04 12.59 21.40
N GLU A 56 -0.12 13.42 21.90
CA GLU A 56 -0.25 14.89 21.86
C GLU A 56 -0.31 15.41 20.43
N LEU A 57 0.62 15.01 19.58
CA LEU A 57 0.63 15.41 18.18
C LEU A 57 -0.68 15.03 17.45
N ALA A 58 -1.22 13.87 17.73
CA ALA A 58 -2.46 13.39 17.13
C ALA A 58 -3.69 14.18 17.63
N ARG A 59 -3.75 14.52 18.93
CA ARG A 59 -4.84 15.34 19.52
C ARG A 59 -4.89 16.78 19.01
N ASP A 60 -3.72 17.35 18.76
CA ASP A 60 -3.60 18.76 18.37
C ASP A 60 -3.81 18.96 16.86
N ALA A 61 -3.59 17.91 16.04
CA ALA A 61 -3.72 17.98 14.60
C ALA A 61 -5.19 18.17 14.16
N ARG A 62 -5.39 19.10 13.21
CA ARG A 62 -6.68 19.34 12.54
C ARG A 62 -6.65 18.93 11.08
N ARG A 63 -5.46 18.85 10.50
CA ARG A 63 -5.21 18.49 9.11
C ARG A 63 -4.20 17.35 9.10
N VAL A 64 -4.70 16.14 8.86
CA VAL A 64 -3.89 14.92 8.94
C VAL A 64 -3.74 14.30 7.56
N GLU A 65 -2.50 14.14 7.13
CA GLU A 65 -2.16 13.41 5.92
C GLU A 65 -1.68 12.01 6.27
N PHE A 66 -2.36 10.98 5.76
CA PHE A 66 -1.96 9.58 5.88
C PHE A 66 -1.20 9.15 4.64
N PHE A 67 0.10 8.91 4.77
CA PHE A 67 0.93 8.41 3.66
C PHE A 67 1.17 6.92 3.81
N THR A 68 0.56 6.09 2.93
CA THR A 68 0.52 4.65 3.12
C THR A 68 1.26 3.87 2.03
N GLY A 69 1.83 2.71 2.41
CA GLY A 69 2.46 1.75 1.53
C GLY A 69 1.96 0.33 1.79
N ALA A 70 2.59 -0.67 1.17
CA ALA A 70 2.11 -2.06 1.15
C ALA A 70 1.96 -2.70 2.54
N GLY A 71 2.74 -2.27 3.53
CA GLY A 71 2.59 -2.72 4.92
C GLY A 71 1.26 -2.33 5.55
N MET A 72 0.54 -1.32 5.02
CA MET A 72 -0.82 -0.98 5.43
C MET A 72 -1.80 -2.14 5.18
N SER A 73 -1.62 -2.89 4.09
CA SER A 73 -2.50 -3.98 3.66
C SER A 73 -1.97 -5.39 4.03
N ALA A 74 -0.82 -5.48 4.68
CA ALA A 74 -0.21 -6.77 5.05
C ALA A 74 -1.12 -7.60 5.97
N GLU A 75 -1.70 -7.00 7.00
CA GLU A 75 -2.64 -7.66 7.93
C GLU A 75 -4.03 -7.92 7.31
N SER A 76 -4.28 -7.43 6.11
CA SER A 76 -5.42 -7.82 5.27
C SER A 76 -5.15 -9.04 4.40
N GLY A 77 -3.95 -9.64 4.50
CA GLY A 77 -3.53 -10.81 3.75
C GLY A 77 -2.94 -10.50 2.37
N LEU A 78 -2.65 -9.23 2.07
CA LEU A 78 -1.96 -8.84 0.83
C LEU A 78 -0.45 -8.80 1.06
N ALA A 79 0.28 -9.66 0.33
CA ALA A 79 1.74 -9.70 0.40
C ALA A 79 2.35 -8.35 -0.01
N THR A 80 3.33 -7.89 0.76
CA THR A 80 4.12 -6.72 0.41
C THR A 80 5.07 -7.02 -0.76
N PHE A 81 5.67 -5.99 -1.36
CA PHE A 81 6.68 -6.17 -2.40
C PHE A 81 7.96 -6.88 -1.92
N ARG A 82 8.15 -7.02 -0.61
CA ARG A 82 9.30 -7.72 0.01
C ARG A 82 8.99 -9.16 0.38
N ASP A 83 7.71 -9.53 0.45
CA ASP A 83 7.30 -10.86 0.83
C ASP A 83 7.53 -11.85 -0.30
N ALA A 84 7.92 -13.06 0.07
CA ALA A 84 8.00 -14.17 -0.86
C ALA A 84 6.61 -14.47 -1.44
N GLN A 85 6.53 -14.49 -2.76
CA GLN A 85 5.30 -14.89 -3.44
C GLN A 85 5.04 -16.39 -3.20
N THR A 86 3.77 -16.79 -3.25
CA THR A 86 3.36 -18.19 -3.04
C THR A 86 2.81 -18.81 -4.31
N GLY A 87 2.70 -20.15 -4.33
CA GLY A 87 2.11 -20.90 -5.45
C GLY A 87 2.86 -20.72 -6.77
N LEU A 88 2.13 -20.56 -7.87
CA LEU A 88 2.68 -20.39 -9.23
C LEU A 88 3.69 -19.24 -9.34
N TRP A 89 3.50 -18.20 -8.54
CA TRP A 89 4.30 -16.96 -8.57
C TRP A 89 5.45 -16.94 -7.57
N SER A 90 5.71 -18.04 -6.84
CA SER A 90 6.73 -18.11 -5.77
C SER A 90 8.16 -17.78 -6.19
N LYS A 91 8.48 -17.87 -7.48
CA LYS A 91 9.80 -17.57 -8.06
C LYS A 91 9.84 -16.25 -8.84
N VAL A 92 8.75 -15.47 -8.78
CA VAL A 92 8.64 -14.23 -9.55
C VAL A 92 9.09 -13.06 -8.68
N ASP A 93 9.99 -12.25 -9.20
CA ASP A 93 10.34 -10.97 -8.62
C ASP A 93 9.25 -9.92 -8.94
N PRO A 94 8.52 -9.41 -7.95
CA PRO A 94 7.48 -8.40 -8.16
C PRO A 94 7.98 -7.12 -8.84
N GLN A 95 9.23 -6.70 -8.58
CA GLN A 95 9.81 -5.51 -9.22
C GLN A 95 10.04 -5.73 -10.72
N ALA A 96 10.45 -6.93 -11.09
CA ALA A 96 10.60 -7.30 -12.50
C ALA A 96 9.25 -7.37 -13.23
N MET A 97 8.16 -7.73 -12.52
CA MET A 97 6.81 -7.77 -13.10
C MET A 97 6.15 -6.39 -13.17
N ALA A 98 6.40 -5.53 -12.20
CA ALA A 98 5.88 -4.16 -12.16
C ALA A 98 6.75 -3.19 -12.98
N ASN A 99 7.06 -3.54 -14.22
CA ASN A 99 7.99 -2.81 -15.07
C ASN A 99 7.45 -2.66 -16.50
N PHE A 100 7.48 -1.43 -17.03
CA PHE A 100 6.95 -1.13 -18.36
C PHE A 100 7.69 -1.87 -19.49
N ASP A 101 9.00 -2.01 -19.39
CA ASP A 101 9.78 -2.75 -20.41
C ASP A 101 9.50 -4.26 -20.36
N ALA A 102 9.18 -4.80 -19.17
CA ALA A 102 8.74 -6.20 -19.04
C ALA A 102 7.40 -6.43 -19.75
N TRP A 103 6.44 -5.51 -19.57
CA TRP A 103 5.17 -5.53 -20.31
C TRP A 103 5.38 -5.52 -21.82
N ARG A 104 6.21 -4.61 -22.32
CA ARG A 104 6.49 -4.52 -23.78
C ARG A 104 7.14 -5.78 -24.35
N ARG A 105 7.93 -6.51 -23.56
CA ARG A 105 8.56 -7.76 -24.00
C ARG A 105 7.61 -8.94 -23.99
N ASP A 106 6.79 -9.07 -22.95
CA ASP A 106 5.89 -10.20 -22.77
C ASP A 106 4.65 -9.81 -21.94
N PRO A 107 3.66 -9.17 -22.57
CA PRO A 107 2.42 -8.81 -21.88
C PRO A 107 1.64 -10.05 -21.42
N GLY A 108 1.81 -11.19 -22.11
CA GLY A 108 1.14 -12.44 -21.76
C GLY A 108 1.60 -13.06 -20.44
N LYS A 109 2.78 -12.70 -19.94
CA LYS A 109 3.28 -13.08 -18.62
C LYS A 109 2.83 -12.10 -17.53
N ILE A 110 2.81 -10.80 -17.84
CA ILE A 110 2.51 -9.75 -16.87
C ILE A 110 1.00 -9.68 -16.59
N TRP A 111 0.17 -9.81 -17.62
CA TRP A 111 -1.28 -9.71 -17.54
C TRP A 111 -1.90 -10.68 -16.51
N PRO A 112 -1.71 -12.01 -16.59
CA PRO A 112 -2.32 -12.95 -15.65
C PRO A 112 -1.81 -12.77 -14.22
N TRP A 113 -0.58 -12.29 -14.01
CA TRP A 113 -0.08 -11.97 -12.69
C TRP A 113 -0.87 -10.82 -12.04
N TYR A 114 -1.25 -9.79 -12.81
CA TYR A 114 -2.09 -8.70 -12.30
C TYR A 114 -3.54 -9.14 -12.08
N LEU A 115 -4.10 -9.97 -12.95
CA LEU A 115 -5.42 -10.56 -12.71
C LEU A 115 -5.47 -11.38 -11.41
N TRP A 116 -4.43 -12.17 -11.17
CA TRP A 116 -4.30 -12.91 -9.92
C TRP A 116 -4.20 -11.98 -8.70
N ARG A 117 -3.40 -10.94 -8.76
CA ARG A 117 -3.31 -9.94 -7.68
C ARG A 117 -4.63 -9.24 -7.42
N MET A 118 -5.37 -8.92 -8.47
CA MET A 118 -6.70 -8.34 -8.37
C MET A 118 -7.67 -9.30 -7.66
N ASN A 119 -7.64 -10.59 -8.00
CA ASN A 119 -8.44 -11.61 -7.34
C ASN A 119 -8.11 -11.72 -5.83
N LEU A 120 -6.82 -11.65 -5.46
CA LEU A 120 -6.40 -11.61 -4.06
C LEU A 120 -6.91 -10.34 -3.36
N ALA A 121 -6.76 -9.17 -3.99
CA ALA A 121 -7.21 -7.90 -3.42
C ALA A 121 -8.74 -7.89 -3.19
N ARG A 122 -9.53 -8.46 -4.10
CA ARG A 122 -10.98 -8.61 -3.93
C ARG A 122 -11.39 -9.49 -2.75
N LYS A 123 -10.62 -10.54 -2.49
CA LYS A 123 -10.87 -11.46 -1.36
C LYS A 123 -10.39 -10.90 -0.03
N ALA A 124 -9.44 -9.97 -0.04
CA ALA A 124 -8.97 -9.29 1.16
C ALA A 124 -10.06 -8.39 1.76
N ALA A 125 -10.03 -8.22 3.07
CA ALA A 125 -10.90 -7.28 3.78
C ALA A 125 -10.06 -6.14 4.38
N PRO A 126 -10.60 -4.91 4.44
CA PRO A 126 -9.95 -3.83 5.19
C PRO A 126 -9.67 -4.27 6.62
N ASN A 127 -8.45 -4.05 7.10
CA ASN A 127 -8.10 -4.32 8.50
C ASN A 127 -8.50 -3.15 9.40
N ALA A 128 -8.31 -3.29 10.72
CA ALA A 128 -8.66 -2.27 11.70
C ALA A 128 -7.93 -0.92 11.44
N GLY A 129 -6.74 -0.94 10.85
CA GLY A 129 -6.03 0.29 10.47
C GLY A 129 -6.74 1.09 9.38
N HIS A 130 -7.23 0.42 8.34
CA HIS A 130 -8.00 1.08 7.27
C HIS A 130 -9.27 1.75 7.82
N ARG A 131 -10.02 1.03 8.66
CA ARG A 131 -11.23 1.57 9.29
C ARG A 131 -10.93 2.70 10.27
N ALA A 132 -9.81 2.63 11.00
CA ALA A 132 -9.38 3.70 11.89
C ALA A 132 -9.01 4.98 11.12
N ILE A 133 -8.35 4.88 9.97
CA ILE A 133 -8.09 6.03 9.09
C ILE A 133 -9.43 6.62 8.62
N ALA A 134 -10.38 5.80 8.17
CA ALA A 134 -11.69 6.28 7.73
C ALA A 134 -12.43 7.03 8.84
N ALA A 135 -12.52 6.46 10.03
CA ALA A 135 -13.14 7.12 11.18
C ALA A 135 -12.43 8.43 11.57
N TRP A 136 -11.11 8.47 11.44
CA TRP A 136 -10.35 9.69 11.75
C TRP A 136 -10.55 10.77 10.69
N CYS A 137 -10.55 10.45 9.41
CA CYS A 137 -10.90 11.38 8.33
C CYS A 137 -12.31 11.95 8.56
N ASP A 138 -13.31 11.10 8.79
CA ASP A 138 -14.70 11.50 9.06
C ASP A 138 -14.81 12.46 10.26
N ALA A 139 -14.12 12.15 11.36
CA ALA A 139 -14.11 13.01 12.55
C ALA A 139 -13.47 14.38 12.30
N LEU A 140 -12.43 14.44 11.46
CA LEU A 140 -11.78 15.71 11.09
C LEU A 140 -12.67 16.54 10.15
N ASP A 141 -13.32 15.91 9.18
CA ASP A 141 -14.19 16.57 8.20
C ASP A 141 -15.46 17.13 8.84
N HIS A 142 -15.99 16.48 9.88
CA HIS A 142 -17.08 17.02 10.70
C HIS A 142 -16.63 18.14 11.65
N GLY A 143 -15.31 18.34 11.80
CA GLY A 143 -14.70 19.45 12.57
C GLY A 143 -14.35 20.64 11.69
N ALA A 144 -13.30 21.35 12.06
CA ALA A 144 -12.74 22.46 11.28
C ALA A 144 -11.41 22.04 10.61
N GLY A 145 -11.30 20.78 10.20
CA GLY A 145 -10.08 20.19 9.64
C GLY A 145 -10.36 19.36 8.39
N TRP A 146 -9.43 18.46 8.10
CA TRP A 146 -9.57 17.45 7.05
C TRP A 146 -8.63 16.27 7.31
N GLY A 147 -9.05 15.08 6.85
CA GLY A 147 -8.21 13.90 6.72
C GLY A 147 -8.03 13.54 5.24
N HIS A 148 -6.82 13.20 4.84
CA HIS A 148 -6.52 12.81 3.45
C HIS A 148 -5.56 11.63 3.43
N VAL A 149 -5.68 10.78 2.41
CA VAL A 149 -4.84 9.60 2.21
C VAL A 149 -4.06 9.72 0.91
N THR A 150 -2.76 9.76 0.99
CA THR A 150 -1.88 9.52 -0.15
C THR A 150 -1.36 8.09 -0.09
N THR A 151 -1.77 7.26 -1.03
CA THR A 151 -1.38 5.84 -1.02
C THR A 151 -0.48 5.45 -2.19
N GLN A 152 0.51 4.61 -1.89
CA GLN A 152 1.32 3.90 -2.87
C GLN A 152 0.69 2.55 -3.25
N ASN A 153 -0.35 2.14 -2.51
CA ASN A 153 -1.04 0.89 -2.77
C ASN A 153 -1.93 1.01 -4.00
N ILE A 154 -2.11 -0.11 -4.66
CA ILE A 154 -2.94 -0.25 -5.86
C ILE A 154 -4.23 -1.04 -5.57
N ASP A 155 -4.43 -1.47 -4.32
CA ASP A 155 -5.69 -2.06 -3.84
C ASP A 155 -6.71 -0.95 -3.50
N ASP A 156 -7.95 -1.36 -3.18
CA ASP A 156 -9.09 -0.50 -2.86
C ASP A 156 -9.48 -0.58 -1.36
N LEU A 157 -8.54 -0.98 -0.50
CA LEU A 157 -8.87 -1.26 0.90
C LEU A 157 -9.13 0.02 1.71
N HIS A 158 -8.62 1.17 1.31
CA HIS A 158 -8.95 2.45 1.95
C HIS A 158 -10.41 2.82 1.69
N GLU A 159 -10.87 2.76 0.43
CA GLU A 159 -12.25 3.03 0.05
C GLU A 159 -13.20 2.04 0.71
N ARG A 160 -12.88 0.75 0.65
CA ARG A 160 -13.67 -0.31 1.30
C ARG A 160 -13.62 -0.24 2.81
N GLY A 161 -12.61 0.41 3.38
CA GLY A 161 -12.47 0.75 4.79
C GLY A 161 -13.33 1.93 5.22
N GLY A 162 -13.89 2.68 4.26
CA GLY A 162 -14.80 3.79 4.48
C GLY A 162 -14.23 5.19 4.24
N VAL A 163 -12.99 5.31 3.73
CA VAL A 163 -12.46 6.62 3.31
C VAL A 163 -13.16 7.06 2.04
N ASP A 164 -13.59 8.33 1.97
CA ASP A 164 -14.15 8.90 0.75
C ASP A 164 -13.10 8.88 -0.38
N GLY A 165 -13.48 8.34 -1.54
CA GLY A 165 -12.57 8.24 -2.68
C GLY A 165 -12.05 9.59 -3.20
N GLU A 166 -12.77 10.70 -2.95
CA GLU A 166 -12.29 12.05 -3.28
C GLU A 166 -11.19 12.54 -2.30
N SER A 167 -11.02 11.88 -1.17
CA SER A 167 -9.97 12.14 -0.17
C SER A 167 -8.78 11.17 -0.30
N ILE A 168 -8.64 10.46 -1.44
CA ILE A 168 -7.57 9.50 -1.66
C ILE A 168 -6.79 9.83 -2.95
N ALA A 169 -5.49 10.05 -2.82
CA ALA A 169 -4.57 10.16 -3.94
C ALA A 169 -3.81 8.84 -4.18
N HIS A 170 -4.15 8.12 -5.25
CA HIS A 170 -3.48 6.88 -5.66
C HIS A 170 -2.24 7.15 -6.50
N LEU A 171 -1.06 7.26 -5.89
CA LEU A 171 0.18 7.60 -6.59
C LEU A 171 0.63 6.55 -7.62
N HIS A 172 0.28 5.30 -7.39
CA HIS A 172 0.65 4.20 -8.28
C HIS A 172 -0.55 3.64 -9.06
N GLY A 173 -1.64 4.39 -9.15
CA GLY A 173 -2.86 3.97 -9.84
C GLY A 173 -3.62 2.88 -9.10
N SER A 174 -4.45 2.12 -9.82
CA SER A 174 -5.35 1.11 -9.22
C SER A 174 -5.35 -0.19 -10.00
N LEU A 175 -5.45 -1.32 -9.27
CA LEU A 175 -5.69 -2.66 -9.83
C LEU A 175 -7.05 -2.75 -10.51
N PHE A 176 -8.01 -1.93 -10.10
CA PHE A 176 -9.41 -1.99 -10.54
C PHE A 176 -9.73 -1.00 -11.67
N ALA A 177 -8.72 -0.26 -12.14
CA ALA A 177 -8.80 0.55 -13.34
C ALA A 177 -8.10 -0.16 -14.51
N PHE A 178 -8.64 -0.01 -15.72
CA PHE A 178 -8.05 -0.59 -16.92
C PHE A 178 -7.94 0.47 -18.02
N ARG A 179 -6.85 0.41 -18.77
CA ARG A 179 -6.61 1.32 -19.90
C ARG A 179 -5.89 0.63 -21.05
N CYS A 180 -5.98 1.20 -22.22
CA CYS A 180 -5.17 0.78 -23.35
C CYS A 180 -3.72 1.24 -23.18
N ASP A 181 -2.75 0.37 -23.47
CA ASP A 181 -1.32 0.69 -23.40
C ASP A 181 -0.84 1.58 -24.57
N HIS A 182 -1.64 1.70 -25.63
CA HIS A 182 -1.32 2.51 -26.83
C HIS A 182 -2.05 3.86 -26.85
N CYS A 183 -3.38 3.86 -26.75
CA CYS A 183 -4.16 5.10 -26.87
C CYS A 183 -4.61 5.69 -25.52
N GLY A 184 -4.36 5.01 -24.41
CA GLY A 184 -4.73 5.48 -23.07
C GLY A 184 -6.22 5.41 -22.72
N ALA A 185 -7.09 5.02 -23.66
CA ALA A 185 -8.53 4.97 -23.44
C ALA A 185 -8.87 3.98 -22.30
N ALA A 186 -9.78 4.39 -21.42
CA ALA A 186 -10.32 3.53 -20.39
C ALA A 186 -10.95 2.27 -20.99
N GLN A 187 -10.78 1.16 -20.31
CA GLN A 187 -11.28 -0.15 -20.75
C GLN A 187 -12.14 -0.76 -19.65
N VAL A 188 -13.01 -1.67 -20.05
CA VAL A 188 -13.86 -2.44 -19.10
C VAL A 188 -12.99 -3.44 -18.36
N GLU A 189 -13.37 -3.69 -17.11
CA GLU A 189 -12.77 -4.71 -16.29
C GLU A 189 -12.94 -6.10 -16.93
N PRO A 190 -11.85 -6.89 -17.05
CA PRO A 190 -11.92 -8.23 -17.63
C PRO A 190 -12.52 -9.24 -16.63
N GLU A 191 -13.01 -10.34 -17.16
CA GLU A 191 -13.31 -11.49 -16.32
C GLU A 191 -12.03 -12.03 -15.66
N LEU A 192 -12.12 -12.32 -14.35
CA LEU A 192 -11.00 -12.83 -13.59
C LEU A 192 -10.97 -14.37 -13.70
N PRO A 193 -9.80 -14.96 -13.93
CA PRO A 193 -9.67 -16.41 -13.87
C PRO A 193 -9.83 -16.91 -12.43
N ASP A 194 -10.51 -18.05 -12.26
CA ASP A 194 -10.68 -18.69 -10.96
C ASP A 194 -9.35 -19.21 -10.39
N GLU A 195 -8.45 -19.65 -11.27
CA GLU A 195 -7.14 -20.21 -10.93
C GLU A 195 -6.00 -19.38 -11.54
N PRO A 196 -4.80 -19.40 -10.93
CA PRO A 196 -3.63 -18.73 -11.49
C PRO A 196 -3.27 -19.30 -12.87
N ILE A 197 -3.04 -18.43 -13.85
CA ILE A 197 -2.63 -18.77 -15.20
C ILE A 197 -1.20 -18.28 -15.41
N GLU A 198 -0.32 -19.12 -15.94
CA GLU A 198 1.09 -18.76 -16.16
C GLU A 198 1.28 -17.78 -17.32
N HIS A 199 0.50 -17.95 -18.40
CA HIS A 199 0.59 -17.09 -19.59
C HIS A 199 -0.80 -16.91 -20.21
N LEU A 200 -1.23 -15.65 -20.34
CA LEU A 200 -2.49 -15.26 -20.95
C LEU A 200 -2.30 -13.90 -21.65
N MET A 201 -2.53 -13.86 -22.94
CA MET A 201 -2.48 -12.56 -23.65
C MET A 201 -3.61 -11.66 -23.20
N PRO A 202 -3.32 -10.35 -22.95
CA PRO A 202 -4.36 -9.38 -22.69
C PRO A 202 -5.24 -9.17 -23.94
N PRO A 203 -6.51 -8.79 -23.79
CA PRO A 203 -7.36 -8.46 -24.91
C PRO A 203 -6.86 -7.19 -25.64
N PHE A 204 -7.18 -7.07 -26.91
CA PHE A 204 -6.97 -5.84 -27.65
C PHE A 204 -7.94 -4.75 -27.20
N CYS A 205 -7.48 -3.50 -27.26
CA CYS A 205 -8.32 -2.34 -27.02
C CYS A 205 -9.45 -2.27 -28.06
N GLU A 206 -10.68 -2.16 -27.59
CA GLU A 206 -11.85 -2.02 -28.48
C GLU A 206 -11.84 -0.70 -29.27
N GLY A 207 -11.22 0.36 -28.73
CA GLY A 207 -11.20 1.68 -29.35
C GLY A 207 -10.19 1.81 -30.48
N CYS A 208 -8.95 1.35 -30.31
CA CYS A 208 -7.89 1.49 -31.33
C CYS A 208 -7.52 0.18 -32.03
N ALA A 209 -7.93 -0.97 -31.52
CA ALA A 209 -7.65 -2.32 -32.03
C ALA A 209 -6.15 -2.66 -32.23
N THR A 210 -5.24 -1.84 -31.71
CA THR A 210 -3.77 -2.00 -31.85
C THR A 210 -3.05 -2.18 -30.53
N GLY A 211 -3.50 -1.51 -29.47
CA GLY A 211 -2.96 -1.66 -28.12
C GLY A 211 -3.65 -2.76 -27.34
N PHE A 212 -2.99 -3.20 -26.27
CA PHE A 212 -3.54 -4.16 -25.32
C PHE A 212 -4.21 -3.47 -24.14
N VAL A 213 -5.21 -4.13 -23.57
CA VAL A 213 -5.77 -3.75 -22.27
C VAL A 213 -4.76 -4.08 -21.19
N ARG A 214 -4.49 -3.12 -20.33
CA ARG A 214 -3.58 -3.28 -19.18
C ARG A 214 -4.21 -2.75 -17.90
N PRO A 215 -3.75 -3.19 -16.69
CA PRO A 215 -4.17 -2.57 -15.44
C PRO A 215 -3.74 -1.09 -15.38
N GLY A 216 -4.55 -0.27 -14.72
CA GLY A 216 -4.33 1.17 -14.57
C GLY A 216 -3.28 1.52 -13.52
N VAL A 217 -2.37 0.61 -13.24
CA VAL A 217 -1.26 0.82 -12.31
C VAL A 217 -0.09 1.55 -12.96
N VAL A 218 0.73 2.20 -12.15
CA VAL A 218 1.99 2.80 -12.58
C VAL A 218 3.11 1.80 -12.40
N TRP A 219 3.86 1.53 -13.47
CA TRP A 219 5.02 0.64 -13.45
C TRP A 219 6.32 1.42 -13.29
N PHE A 220 7.36 0.74 -12.82
CA PHE A 220 8.71 1.30 -12.89
C PHE A 220 9.05 1.67 -14.33
N GLY A 221 9.56 2.91 -14.49
CA GLY A 221 9.80 3.51 -15.81
C GLY A 221 8.68 4.40 -16.32
N GLU A 222 7.52 4.42 -15.67
CA GLU A 222 6.41 5.34 -15.99
C GLU A 222 6.38 6.56 -15.05
N SER A 223 5.75 7.64 -15.52
CA SER A 223 5.48 8.83 -14.71
C SER A 223 4.30 8.58 -13.78
N LEU A 224 4.36 9.17 -12.58
CA LEU A 224 3.20 9.20 -11.68
C LEU A 224 2.06 10.03 -12.30
N PRO A 225 0.80 9.74 -11.95
CA PRO A 225 -0.35 10.50 -12.39
C PRO A 225 -0.24 11.97 -11.92
N PRO A 226 -0.26 12.96 -12.84
CA PRO A 226 0.04 14.35 -12.47
C PRO A 226 -0.99 14.97 -11.52
N LYS A 227 -2.26 14.56 -11.63
CA LYS A 227 -3.34 15.06 -10.77
C LYS A 227 -3.14 14.58 -9.32
N GLU A 228 -3.00 13.29 -9.16
CA GLU A 228 -2.82 12.62 -7.86
C GLU A 228 -1.50 13.05 -7.19
N TRP A 229 -0.46 13.30 -8.00
CA TRP A 229 0.80 13.84 -7.48
C TRP A 229 0.65 15.27 -6.96
N ALA A 230 0.01 16.16 -7.73
CA ALA A 230 -0.23 17.56 -7.32
C ALA A 230 -1.14 17.64 -6.08
N GLU A 231 -2.12 16.74 -5.98
CA GLU A 231 -2.98 16.60 -4.82
C GLU A 231 -2.17 16.18 -3.59
N ALA A 232 -1.40 15.09 -3.68
CA ALA A 232 -0.53 14.63 -2.61
C ALA A 232 0.48 15.70 -2.14
N GLU A 233 1.10 16.44 -3.07
CA GLU A 233 1.96 17.58 -2.72
C GLU A 233 1.18 18.67 -1.96
N THR A 234 -0.05 18.95 -2.38
CA THR A 234 -0.90 19.97 -1.74
C THR A 234 -1.22 19.59 -0.30
N TYR A 235 -1.67 18.36 -0.05
CA TYR A 235 -2.00 17.90 1.28
C TYR A 235 -0.77 17.76 2.17
N ALA A 236 0.33 17.23 1.68
CA ALA A 236 1.61 17.18 2.41
C ALA A 236 2.10 18.59 2.82
N ASN A 237 1.93 19.58 1.92
CA ASN A 237 2.32 20.96 2.19
C ASN A 237 1.42 21.68 3.22
N HIS A 238 0.18 21.22 3.44
CA HIS A 238 -0.79 21.91 4.29
C HIS A 238 -1.20 21.13 5.55
N CYS A 239 -0.75 19.89 5.72
CA CYS A 239 -1.07 19.11 6.92
C CYS A 239 -0.43 19.71 8.18
N ASP A 240 -1.02 19.46 9.34
CA ASP A 240 -0.45 19.72 10.65
C ASP A 240 0.36 18.53 11.15
N LEU A 241 -0.03 17.33 10.71
CA LEU A 241 0.59 16.06 11.03
C LEU A 241 0.57 15.16 9.78
N MET A 242 1.67 14.48 9.50
CA MET A 242 1.68 13.35 8.57
C MET A 242 1.88 12.04 9.33
N VAL A 243 1.09 11.02 9.00
CA VAL A 243 1.22 9.65 9.53
C VAL A 243 1.65 8.73 8.40
N VAL A 244 2.88 8.27 8.45
CA VAL A 244 3.49 7.37 7.45
C VAL A 244 3.31 5.93 7.89
N VAL A 245 2.67 5.09 7.09
CA VAL A 245 2.27 3.74 7.48
C VAL A 245 2.72 2.70 6.47
N GLY A 246 3.50 1.72 6.92
CA GLY A 246 3.82 0.51 6.16
C GLY A 246 4.54 0.76 4.82
N THR A 247 5.35 1.82 4.74
CA THR A 247 6.18 2.10 3.56
C THR A 247 7.65 1.87 3.85
N SER A 248 8.39 1.45 2.83
CA SER A 248 9.84 1.24 2.97
C SER A 248 10.68 2.51 2.90
N GLY A 249 10.12 3.63 2.44
CA GLY A 249 10.84 4.89 2.24
C GLY A 249 11.83 4.91 1.07
N VAL A 250 11.84 3.88 0.17
CA VAL A 250 12.83 3.77 -0.91
C VAL A 250 12.29 4.02 -2.32
N VAL A 251 10.97 4.07 -2.51
CA VAL A 251 10.36 4.22 -3.83
C VAL A 251 10.15 5.70 -4.15
N PHE A 252 11.04 6.24 -4.98
CA PHE A 252 10.95 7.62 -5.44
C PHE A 252 10.15 7.73 -6.75
N PRO A 253 9.40 8.87 -6.92
CA PRO A 253 9.45 10.09 -6.11
C PRO A 253 8.55 10.07 -4.86
N ALA A 254 7.64 9.11 -4.69
CA ALA A 254 6.66 9.06 -3.60
C ALA A 254 7.31 9.22 -2.21
N ALA A 255 8.44 8.53 -1.94
CA ALA A 255 9.20 8.64 -0.70
C ALA A 255 9.75 10.06 -0.42
N GLY A 256 9.75 10.94 -1.42
CA GLY A 256 10.13 12.35 -1.26
C GLY A 256 9.09 13.17 -0.50
N LEU A 257 7.81 12.80 -0.50
CA LEU A 257 6.74 13.55 0.18
C LEU A 257 6.92 13.60 1.70
N PRO A 258 7.07 12.48 2.42
CA PRO A 258 7.35 12.51 3.85
C PRO A 258 8.64 13.26 4.19
N LEU A 259 9.70 13.09 3.39
CA LEU A 259 10.96 13.79 3.59
C LEU A 259 10.80 15.32 3.46
N ALA A 260 10.06 15.78 2.44
CA ALA A 260 9.75 17.19 2.27
C ALA A 260 8.92 17.76 3.43
N THR A 261 7.95 16.97 3.94
CA THR A 261 7.12 17.34 5.10
C THR A 261 7.99 17.56 6.35
N VAL A 262 8.95 16.66 6.61
CA VAL A 262 9.93 16.84 7.70
C VAL A 262 10.79 18.08 7.48
N GLN A 263 11.27 18.32 6.26
CA GLN A 263 12.10 19.50 5.95
C GLN A 263 11.35 20.82 6.14
N MET A 264 10.03 20.82 6.03
CA MET A 264 9.18 21.97 6.35
C MET A 264 8.95 22.14 7.87
N GLY A 265 9.58 21.34 8.71
CA GLY A 265 9.45 21.38 10.18
C GLY A 265 8.12 20.85 10.71
N LYS A 266 7.39 20.08 9.93
CA LYS A 266 6.13 19.47 10.35
C LYS A 266 6.36 18.12 11.02
N PRO A 267 5.55 17.76 12.04
CA PRO A 267 5.65 16.46 12.66
C PRO A 267 5.24 15.35 11.71
N VAL A 268 6.05 14.28 11.68
CA VAL A 268 5.78 13.06 10.91
C VAL A 268 5.95 11.85 11.84
N ILE A 269 4.88 11.09 12.02
CA ILE A 269 4.86 9.83 12.76
C ILE A 269 4.98 8.69 11.78
N GLU A 270 5.94 7.79 12.00
CA GLU A 270 6.03 6.53 11.27
C GLU A 270 5.42 5.39 12.08
N ILE A 271 4.56 4.57 11.46
CA ILE A 271 4.03 3.32 11.99
C ILE A 271 4.55 2.19 11.10
N SER A 272 5.47 1.39 11.64
CA SER A 272 6.07 0.25 10.95
C SER A 272 6.57 -0.77 11.99
N PRO A 273 6.39 -2.09 11.78
CA PRO A 273 6.94 -3.10 12.70
C PRO A 273 8.47 -3.09 12.71
N ASP A 274 9.10 -2.75 11.59
CA ASP A 274 10.55 -2.75 11.42
C ASP A 274 11.09 -1.36 11.09
N ASP A 275 12.42 -1.19 11.24
CA ASP A 275 13.10 0.01 10.75
C ASP A 275 13.03 0.11 9.23
N THR A 276 12.83 1.32 8.73
CA THR A 276 12.77 1.63 7.31
C THR A 276 13.84 2.66 6.94
N ASP A 277 14.05 2.92 5.64
CA ASP A 277 14.95 4.01 5.21
C ASP A 277 14.42 5.40 5.63
N PHE A 278 13.12 5.51 5.96
CA PHE A 278 12.52 6.74 6.44
C PHE A 278 12.66 6.93 7.96
N SER A 279 12.77 5.87 8.75
CA SER A 279 12.76 5.91 10.23
C SER A 279 13.72 6.95 10.84
N PRO A 280 14.96 7.16 10.32
CA PRO A 280 15.87 8.17 10.85
C PRO A 280 15.40 9.61 10.67
N HIS A 281 14.41 9.86 9.83
CA HIS A 281 13.90 11.19 9.50
C HIS A 281 12.58 11.51 10.20
N ALA A 282 11.84 10.49 10.65
CA ALA A 282 10.56 10.66 11.34
C ALA A 282 10.72 11.46 12.65
N THR A 283 9.72 12.26 13.01
CA THR A 283 9.63 12.88 14.34
C THR A 283 9.55 11.79 15.41
N TYR A 284 8.82 10.73 15.12
CA TYR A 284 8.72 9.53 15.95
C TYR A 284 8.45 8.30 15.08
N SER A 285 9.25 7.23 15.30
CA SER A 285 9.01 5.94 14.67
C SER A 285 8.43 4.97 15.71
N TRP A 286 7.17 4.61 15.54
CA TRP A 286 6.45 3.71 16.42
C TRP A 286 6.46 2.28 15.89
N ARG A 287 7.12 1.36 16.63
CA ARG A 287 7.26 -0.05 16.23
C ARG A 287 6.01 -0.84 16.56
N THR A 288 5.07 -0.81 15.62
CA THR A 288 3.81 -1.54 15.68
C THR A 288 3.29 -1.76 14.27
N THR A 289 2.28 -2.62 14.11
CA THR A 289 1.63 -2.85 12.82
C THR A 289 0.53 -1.81 12.57
N ALA A 290 0.09 -1.70 11.31
CA ALA A 290 -0.97 -0.76 10.92
C ALA A 290 -2.29 -1.04 11.64
N ALA A 291 -2.71 -2.33 11.70
CA ALA A 291 -3.99 -2.71 12.30
C ALA A 291 -4.02 -2.57 13.83
N VAL A 292 -2.86 -2.47 14.49
CA VAL A 292 -2.75 -2.26 15.94
C VAL A 292 -2.52 -0.78 16.26
N GLY A 293 -1.57 -0.14 15.59
CA GLY A 293 -1.14 1.22 15.89
C GLY A 293 -2.17 2.29 15.52
N LEU A 294 -2.75 2.20 14.33
CA LEU A 294 -3.70 3.22 13.86
C LEU A 294 -4.95 3.34 14.73
N PRO A 295 -5.63 2.22 15.13
CA PRO A 295 -6.76 2.33 16.04
C PRO A 295 -6.39 2.90 17.41
N ALA A 296 -5.20 2.57 17.94
CA ALA A 296 -4.73 3.11 19.20
C ALA A 296 -4.45 4.62 19.10
N LEU A 297 -3.79 5.06 18.02
CA LEU A 297 -3.47 6.47 17.77
C LEU A 297 -4.73 7.31 17.53
N ALA A 298 -5.71 6.78 16.75
CA ALA A 298 -6.99 7.45 16.53
C ALA A 298 -7.78 7.66 17.84
N ARG A 299 -7.82 6.64 18.73
CA ARG A 299 -8.40 6.79 20.07
C ARG A 299 -7.66 7.87 20.89
N ALA A 300 -6.34 7.89 20.84
CA ALA A 300 -5.53 8.91 21.53
C ALA A 300 -5.81 10.31 20.98
N ALA A 301 -6.14 10.45 19.70
CA ALA A 301 -6.63 11.69 19.08
C ALA A 301 -8.07 12.07 19.47
N GLY A 302 -8.78 11.22 20.21
CA GLY A 302 -10.17 11.44 20.61
C GLY A 302 -11.23 10.98 19.59
N VAL A 303 -10.82 10.18 18.60
CA VAL A 303 -11.71 9.62 17.58
C VAL A 303 -12.46 8.41 18.16
N ASP A 304 -13.77 8.36 17.96
CA ASP A 304 -14.58 7.19 18.31
C ASP A 304 -14.39 6.09 17.25
N ILE A 305 -13.88 4.96 17.68
CA ILE A 305 -13.61 3.78 16.84
C ILE A 305 -14.20 2.51 17.45
N THR A 306 -15.37 2.62 18.07
CA THR A 306 -16.06 1.48 18.72
C THR A 306 -16.47 0.40 17.73
N ASP A 307 -16.69 0.74 16.46
CA ASP A 307 -17.10 -0.17 15.38
C ASP A 307 -15.92 -0.58 14.44
N VAL A 308 -14.66 -0.36 14.87
CA VAL A 308 -13.45 -0.58 14.07
C VAL A 308 -12.74 -1.89 14.42
#